data_4c5cd6af047957aeaf9e1f023fbc2e42
#
_entry.id   4c5cd6af047957aeaf9e1f023fbc2e42
#
_cell.length_a   1.000
_cell.length_b   1.000
_cell.length_c   1.000
_cell.angle_alpha   90.00
_cell.angle_beta   90.00
_cell.angle_gamma   90.00
#
_symmetry.space_group_name_H-M   'P 1'
#
loop_
_entity.id
_entity.type
_entity.pdbx_description
1 polymer ?
#
loop_
_entity_poly.entity_id
_entity_poly.type
_entity_poly.pdbx_seq_one_letter_code
_entity_poly.pdbx_strand_id
1 'polypeptide(L)'
;MRGVIGRLSGLALLLAAAGLAAAQGNYKVISVTNGGTVSGTIKWSGPVPRQLDFPVTKDPQICDPDGKKTTSLDRLIVGPEGGVANTIVYLKDISAGKAMELPEQRRHLDQKQCRYVPHILLVPQNAALEMQSSDATLHTIHMDGAATFNLPFPFQKQVVSRTMATSGLINLHCNGGHVWMNAEMMVVSHPYYAVTDESGHFEFTSVPPGTYQIVAWHEGWGLAGKEQAYDVLTERTVQRPVFTEPKTWEKSVTVKANDPSTVNFVIGNK
;
A
#
# COMPACT_ATOMS: atom_id res chain seq x y z
N MET A 1 37.77 61.72 -32.61
CA MET A 1 37.99 60.58 -31.70
C MET A 1 36.73 59.69 -31.72
N ARG A 2 36.81 58.55 -32.32
CA ARG A 2 35.68 57.61 -32.59
C ARG A 2 35.46 56.71 -31.43
N GLY A 3 34.30 56.73 -30.77
CA GLY A 3 33.90 55.81 -29.73
C GLY A 3 33.25 54.56 -30.34
N VAL A 4 33.78 53.38 -30.00
CA VAL A 4 33.27 52.08 -30.41
C VAL A 4 32.21 51.64 -29.40
N ILE A 5 30.97 51.45 -29.85
CA ILE A 5 29.87 50.93 -29.05
C ILE A 5 29.85 49.40 -29.24
N GLY A 6 30.30 48.69 -28.19
CA GLY A 6 30.21 47.24 -28.15
C GLY A 6 28.78 46.78 -27.86
N ARG A 7 28.19 45.97 -28.77
CA ARG A 7 26.89 45.28 -28.56
C ARG A 7 27.15 44.00 -27.76
N LEU A 8 26.62 43.97 -26.55
CA LEU A 8 26.51 42.76 -25.75
C LEU A 8 25.24 41.97 -26.19
N SER A 9 25.45 40.88 -26.89
CA SER A 9 24.37 39.92 -27.20
C SER A 9 24.12 39.05 -25.99
N GLY A 10 23.05 39.31 -25.27
CA GLY A 10 22.58 38.47 -24.18
C GLY A 10 21.92 37.20 -24.74
N LEU A 11 22.55 36.03 -24.51
CA LEU A 11 22.01 34.72 -24.80
C LEU A 11 21.04 34.35 -23.67
N ALA A 12 19.74 34.46 -23.91
CA ALA A 12 18.70 34.01 -22.98
C ALA A 12 18.63 32.49 -23.02
N LEU A 13 19.12 31.80 -21.99
CA LEU A 13 18.94 30.40 -21.77
C LEU A 13 17.49 30.14 -21.30
N LEU A 14 16.63 29.66 -22.20
CA LEU A 14 15.32 29.15 -21.87
C LEU A 14 15.51 27.77 -21.20
N LEU A 15 15.47 27.73 -19.88
CA LEU A 15 15.29 26.51 -19.09
C LEU A 15 13.87 25.98 -19.30
N ALA A 16 13.72 24.98 -20.17
CA ALA A 16 12.50 24.18 -20.27
C ALA A 16 12.38 23.33 -18.99
N ALA A 17 11.59 23.81 -18.04
CA ALA A 17 11.14 22.98 -16.93
C ALA A 17 10.19 21.92 -17.49
N ALA A 18 10.71 20.72 -17.75
CA ALA A 18 9.89 19.52 -17.98
C ALA A 18 9.20 19.19 -16.67
N GLY A 19 7.99 19.73 -16.50
CA GLY A 19 7.10 19.31 -15.41
C GLY A 19 6.78 17.84 -15.61
N LEU A 20 7.20 16.97 -14.68
CA LEU A 20 6.63 15.64 -14.51
C LEU A 20 5.14 15.84 -14.17
N ALA A 21 4.30 15.81 -15.19
CA ALA A 21 2.87 15.65 -15.02
C ALA A 21 2.69 14.25 -14.43
N ALA A 22 2.43 14.16 -13.13
CA ALA A 22 1.90 12.95 -12.52
C ALA A 22 0.66 12.59 -13.34
N ALA A 23 0.67 11.42 -13.97
CA ALA A 23 -0.46 10.92 -14.73
C ALA A 23 -1.61 10.71 -13.75
N GLN A 24 -2.46 11.71 -13.58
CA GLN A 24 -3.78 11.53 -13.00
C GLN A 24 -4.51 10.58 -13.95
N GLY A 25 -4.71 9.35 -13.49
CA GLY A 25 -5.42 8.35 -14.26
C GLY A 25 -6.80 8.87 -14.64
N ASN A 26 -7.03 9.11 -15.93
CA ASN A 26 -8.31 9.56 -16.49
C ASN A 26 -9.32 8.39 -16.49
N TYR A 27 -9.61 7.82 -15.31
CA TYR A 27 -10.65 6.81 -15.21
C TYR A 27 -12.02 7.44 -15.40
N LYS A 28 -12.78 6.93 -16.39
CA LYS A 28 -14.12 7.42 -16.73
C LYS A 28 -15.18 6.49 -16.14
N VAL A 29 -16.06 7.04 -15.32
CA VAL A 29 -17.24 6.31 -14.85
C VAL A 29 -18.26 6.16 -15.99
N ILE A 30 -18.66 4.92 -16.27
CA ILE A 30 -19.68 4.56 -17.25
C ILE A 30 -20.69 3.59 -16.64
N SER A 31 -21.89 3.50 -17.22
CA SER A 31 -22.83 2.43 -16.91
C SER A 31 -22.36 1.14 -17.54
N VAL A 32 -22.08 0.12 -16.73
CA VAL A 32 -21.66 -1.21 -17.19
C VAL A 32 -22.85 -2.16 -17.09
N THR A 33 -23.63 -2.31 -18.18
CA THR A 33 -24.86 -3.13 -18.21
C THR A 33 -24.60 -4.59 -18.57
N ASN A 34 -23.46 -4.88 -19.18
CA ASN A 34 -23.07 -6.21 -19.65
C ASN A 34 -21.69 -6.64 -19.12
N GLY A 35 -21.30 -6.14 -17.94
CA GLY A 35 -20.03 -6.46 -17.34
C GLY A 35 -19.89 -7.93 -16.96
N GLY A 36 -18.69 -8.47 -17.13
CA GLY A 36 -18.33 -9.79 -16.61
C GLY A 36 -17.81 -9.72 -15.18
N THR A 37 -17.56 -10.89 -14.60
CA THR A 37 -16.88 -11.06 -13.31
C THR A 37 -15.49 -11.62 -13.55
N VAL A 38 -14.47 -11.05 -12.92
CA VAL A 38 -13.10 -11.62 -12.87
C VAL A 38 -12.83 -12.04 -11.46
N SER A 39 -12.55 -13.32 -11.25
CA SER A 39 -12.21 -13.86 -9.93
C SER A 39 -11.02 -14.81 -10.02
N GLY A 40 -10.44 -15.13 -8.88
CA GLY A 40 -9.35 -16.08 -8.82
C GLY A 40 -8.75 -16.23 -7.43
N THR A 41 -7.62 -16.94 -7.38
CA THR A 41 -6.89 -17.18 -6.15
C THR A 41 -5.40 -16.93 -6.33
N ILE A 42 -4.78 -16.46 -5.26
CA ILE A 42 -3.32 -16.41 -5.12
C ILE A 42 -2.92 -17.58 -4.22
N LYS A 43 -2.14 -18.51 -4.75
CA LYS A 43 -1.69 -19.70 -4.01
C LYS A 43 -0.17 -19.71 -3.85
N TRP A 44 0.28 -20.15 -2.69
CA TRP A 44 1.70 -20.36 -2.39
C TRP A 44 2.20 -21.69 -2.98
N SER A 45 3.42 -21.69 -3.50
CA SER A 45 4.09 -22.89 -4.00
C SER A 45 5.43 -23.10 -3.29
N GLY A 46 5.63 -24.33 -2.83
CA GLY A 46 6.84 -24.75 -2.10
C GLY A 46 6.75 -24.55 -0.58
N PRO A 47 7.84 -24.76 0.14
CA PRO A 47 7.90 -24.56 1.58
C PRO A 47 7.61 -23.08 1.94
N VAL A 48 6.71 -22.87 2.90
CA VAL A 48 6.46 -21.50 3.41
C VAL A 48 7.68 -21.06 4.22
N PRO A 49 8.26 -19.87 3.92
CA PRO A 49 9.35 -19.34 4.69
C PRO A 49 8.96 -19.16 6.16
N ARG A 50 9.90 -19.34 7.06
CA ARG A 50 9.68 -19.01 8.46
C ARG A 50 9.29 -17.54 8.57
N GLN A 51 8.20 -17.29 9.27
CA GLN A 51 7.77 -15.93 9.57
C GLN A 51 8.81 -15.21 10.46
N LEU A 52 8.96 -13.92 10.23
CA LEU A 52 9.88 -13.10 10.99
C LEU A 52 9.18 -12.60 12.26
N ASP A 53 9.59 -13.15 13.39
CA ASP A 53 9.26 -12.60 14.69
C ASP A 53 10.25 -11.48 15.04
N PHE A 54 9.75 -10.34 15.45
CA PHE A 54 10.56 -9.21 15.83
C PHE A 54 10.44 -8.93 17.34
N PRO A 55 11.56 -8.61 18.04
CA PRO A 55 11.50 -8.37 19.48
C PRO A 55 10.69 -7.11 19.78
N VAL A 56 9.80 -7.21 20.77
CA VAL A 56 9.08 -6.08 21.34
C VAL A 56 10.01 -5.39 22.34
N THR A 57 10.59 -4.27 21.92
CA THR A 57 11.62 -3.54 22.70
C THR A 57 11.08 -2.29 23.38
N LYS A 58 9.81 -1.92 23.12
CA LYS A 58 9.18 -0.72 23.64
C LYS A 58 7.74 -1.00 24.06
N ASP A 59 7.31 -0.40 25.17
CA ASP A 59 5.94 -0.48 25.71
C ASP A 59 5.37 -1.91 25.78
N PRO A 60 6.11 -2.91 26.32
CA PRO A 60 5.70 -4.32 26.26
C PRO A 60 4.34 -4.57 26.93
N GLN A 61 3.95 -3.78 27.92
CA GLN A 61 2.65 -3.89 28.59
C GLN A 61 1.46 -3.60 27.65
N ILE A 62 1.70 -2.92 26.53
CA ILE A 62 0.68 -2.58 25.51
C ILE A 62 0.90 -3.42 24.24
N CYS A 63 2.16 -3.53 23.81
CA CYS A 63 2.52 -4.16 22.54
C CYS A 63 2.61 -5.69 22.62
N ASP A 64 2.82 -6.23 23.82
CA ASP A 64 2.97 -7.67 24.09
C ASP A 64 2.30 -8.06 25.42
N PRO A 65 0.98 -7.87 25.58
CA PRO A 65 0.28 -8.16 26.81
C PRO A 65 0.37 -9.65 27.23
N ASP A 66 0.63 -10.53 26.29
CA ASP A 66 0.77 -11.97 26.52
C ASP A 66 2.20 -12.37 26.95
N GLY A 67 3.17 -11.46 26.95
CA GLY A 67 4.55 -11.70 27.40
C GLY A 67 5.37 -12.59 26.46
N LYS A 68 5.04 -12.66 25.17
CA LYS A 68 5.75 -13.48 24.17
C LYS A 68 7.14 -12.94 23.82
N LYS A 69 7.40 -11.66 24.16
CA LYS A 69 8.64 -10.90 23.88
C LYS A 69 8.90 -10.63 22.39
N THR A 70 8.05 -11.15 21.52
CA THR A 70 8.15 -10.94 20.08
C THR A 70 6.78 -10.70 19.47
N THR A 71 6.74 -10.05 18.32
CA THR A 71 5.54 -9.84 17.50
C THR A 71 5.82 -10.30 16.07
N SER A 72 4.82 -10.89 15.42
CA SER A 72 4.88 -11.18 13.98
C SER A 72 4.84 -9.89 13.17
N LEU A 73 5.55 -9.85 12.07
CA LEU A 73 5.54 -8.71 11.16
C LEU A 73 4.41 -8.80 10.10
N ASP A 74 3.69 -9.92 10.06
CA ASP A 74 2.56 -10.21 9.17
C ASP A 74 2.84 -9.99 7.65
N ARG A 75 4.11 -10.00 7.27
CA ARG A 75 4.52 -9.72 5.89
C ARG A 75 4.25 -10.85 4.89
N LEU A 76 4.01 -12.07 5.34
CA LEU A 76 3.54 -13.19 4.53
C LEU A 76 2.59 -14.04 5.36
N ILE A 77 1.34 -14.08 4.97
CA ILE A 77 0.32 -14.93 5.58
C ILE A 77 -0.13 -15.95 4.55
N VAL A 78 0.17 -17.22 4.82
CA VAL A 78 -0.28 -18.35 4.00
C VAL A 78 -1.28 -19.14 4.80
N GLY A 79 -2.52 -19.16 4.35
CA GLY A 79 -3.61 -19.88 5.00
C GLY A 79 -3.52 -21.40 4.85
N PRO A 80 -4.38 -22.16 5.54
CA PRO A 80 -4.30 -23.61 5.63
C PRO A 80 -4.33 -24.34 4.29
N GLU A 81 -5.03 -23.78 3.28
CA GLU A 81 -5.14 -24.32 1.93
C GLU A 81 -4.11 -23.70 0.94
N GLY A 82 -3.09 -23.04 1.47
CA GLY A 82 -2.05 -22.41 0.68
C GLY A 82 -2.48 -21.08 0.03
N GLY A 83 -3.62 -20.52 0.40
CA GLY A 83 -4.02 -19.17 -0.04
C GLY A 83 -3.10 -18.11 0.56
N VAL A 84 -2.74 -17.08 -0.22
CA VAL A 84 -1.89 -16.00 0.26
C VAL A 84 -2.74 -14.76 0.51
N ALA A 85 -2.78 -14.32 1.77
CA ALA A 85 -3.46 -13.10 2.17
C ALA A 85 -2.61 -11.85 1.85
N ASN A 86 -3.22 -10.68 1.99
CA ASN A 86 -2.54 -9.39 1.85
C ASN A 86 -1.90 -9.12 0.47
N THR A 87 -2.34 -9.84 -0.57
CA THR A 87 -1.93 -9.55 -1.95
C THR A 87 -2.89 -8.52 -2.54
N ILE A 88 -2.37 -7.41 -3.04
CA ILE A 88 -3.17 -6.45 -3.81
C ILE A 88 -3.29 -6.97 -5.23
N VAL A 89 -4.53 -7.20 -5.69
CA VAL A 89 -4.82 -7.60 -7.06
C VAL A 89 -5.59 -6.49 -7.76
N TYR A 90 -5.22 -6.15 -8.99
CA TYR A 90 -5.89 -5.07 -9.72
C TYR A 90 -5.81 -5.22 -11.24
N LEU A 91 -6.74 -4.57 -11.94
CA LEU A 91 -6.68 -4.44 -13.40
C LEU A 91 -5.81 -3.22 -13.75
N LYS A 92 -4.71 -3.47 -14.46
CA LYS A 92 -3.79 -2.43 -14.92
C LYS A 92 -4.38 -1.66 -16.10
N ASP A 93 -4.23 -0.34 -16.09
CA ASP A 93 -4.55 0.55 -17.22
C ASP A 93 -6.02 0.52 -17.69
N ILE A 94 -6.96 0.10 -16.82
CA ILE A 94 -8.39 0.21 -17.15
C ILE A 94 -8.82 1.68 -17.14
N SER A 95 -9.32 2.17 -18.28
CA SER A 95 -9.64 3.58 -18.48
C SER A 95 -11.11 3.94 -18.22
N ALA A 96 -12.00 2.96 -18.13
CA ALA A 96 -13.42 3.19 -17.89
C ALA A 96 -14.11 1.98 -17.25
N GLY A 97 -15.19 2.22 -16.49
CA GLY A 97 -15.97 1.18 -15.86
C GLY A 97 -16.92 1.74 -14.79
N LYS A 98 -17.34 0.89 -13.84
CA LYS A 98 -18.28 1.27 -12.78
C LYS A 98 -17.72 2.36 -11.86
N ALA A 99 -18.60 3.04 -11.13
CA ALA A 99 -18.17 3.99 -10.09
C ALA A 99 -17.38 3.32 -8.96
N MET A 100 -16.58 4.10 -8.27
CA MET A 100 -15.85 3.67 -7.08
C MET A 100 -16.82 3.46 -5.92
N GLU A 101 -16.92 2.23 -5.44
CA GLU A 101 -17.70 1.86 -4.28
C GLU A 101 -16.79 1.10 -3.30
N LEU A 102 -16.17 1.80 -2.37
CA LEU A 102 -15.48 1.18 -1.26
C LEU A 102 -16.26 1.43 0.03
N PRO A 103 -16.56 0.38 0.82
CA PRO A 103 -17.21 0.53 2.11
C PRO A 103 -16.45 1.49 3.01
N GLU A 104 -17.17 2.27 3.81
CA GLU A 104 -16.58 3.28 4.71
C GLU A 104 -15.54 2.67 5.67
N GLN A 105 -15.79 1.45 6.16
CA GLN A 105 -14.88 0.69 7.04
C GLN A 105 -13.51 0.42 6.42
N ARG A 106 -13.37 0.43 5.09
CA ARG A 106 -12.08 0.27 4.41
C ARG A 106 -11.24 1.54 4.34
N ARG A 107 -11.72 2.64 4.91
CA ARG A 107 -11.01 3.91 4.99
C ARG A 107 -10.54 4.25 6.41
N HIS A 108 -10.43 3.23 7.24
CA HIS A 108 -9.92 3.35 8.61
C HIS A 108 -8.60 2.65 8.77
N LEU A 109 -7.65 3.33 9.39
CA LEU A 109 -6.36 2.79 9.80
C LEU A 109 -6.24 2.96 11.31
N ASP A 110 -6.18 1.86 12.05
CA ASP A 110 -6.00 1.87 13.50
C ASP A 110 -4.57 1.45 13.87
N GLN A 111 -4.08 1.97 14.98
CA GLN A 111 -2.86 1.55 15.66
C GLN A 111 -3.29 0.80 16.91
N LYS A 112 -3.22 -0.53 16.86
CA LYS A 112 -3.73 -1.41 17.92
C LYS A 112 -2.75 -2.52 18.24
N GLN A 113 -2.42 -2.70 19.52
CA GLN A 113 -1.39 -3.62 19.98
C GLN A 113 -0.07 -3.41 19.23
N CYS A 114 0.27 -2.13 18.99
CA CYS A 114 1.48 -1.70 18.30
C CYS A 114 1.61 -2.32 16.88
N ARG A 115 0.50 -2.35 16.16
CA ARG A 115 0.38 -2.74 14.75
C ARG A 115 -0.51 -1.76 14.03
N TYR A 116 -0.32 -1.59 12.74
CA TYR A 116 -1.29 -0.97 11.86
C TYR A 116 -2.35 -1.99 11.45
N VAL A 117 -3.62 -1.65 11.59
CA VAL A 117 -4.76 -2.51 11.27
C VAL A 117 -5.72 -1.75 10.35
N PRO A 118 -5.98 -2.24 9.13
CA PRO A 118 -5.42 -3.45 8.53
C PRO A 118 -3.95 -3.27 8.11
N HIS A 119 -3.23 -4.37 7.89
CA HIS A 119 -1.85 -4.37 7.41
C HIS A 119 -1.74 -3.89 5.95
N ILE A 120 -2.69 -4.27 5.10
CA ILE A 120 -2.83 -3.79 3.71
C ILE A 120 -4.14 -3.03 3.57
N LEU A 121 -4.09 -1.77 3.12
CA LEU A 121 -5.24 -0.91 3.00
C LEU A 121 -5.40 -0.35 1.58
N LEU A 122 -6.63 -0.40 1.05
CA LEU A 122 -7.01 0.30 -0.18
C LEU A 122 -7.81 1.56 0.17
N VAL A 123 -7.41 2.70 -0.36
CA VAL A 123 -8.11 3.98 -0.17
C VAL A 123 -8.44 4.59 -1.53
N PRO A 124 -9.69 4.96 -1.82
CA PRO A 124 -10.01 5.66 -3.05
C PRO A 124 -9.27 7.00 -3.14
N GLN A 125 -8.77 7.33 -4.32
CA GLN A 125 -8.24 8.66 -4.58
C GLN A 125 -9.29 9.74 -4.26
N ASN A 126 -8.87 10.81 -3.60
CA ASN A 126 -9.69 11.90 -3.09
C ASN A 126 -10.65 11.52 -1.96
N ALA A 127 -10.61 10.30 -1.45
CA ALA A 127 -11.35 9.95 -0.24
C ALA A 127 -10.61 10.40 1.04
N ALA A 128 -11.38 10.64 2.09
CA ALA A 128 -10.84 10.84 3.42
C ALA A 128 -10.45 9.51 4.04
N LEU A 129 -9.21 9.42 4.52
CA LEU A 129 -8.70 8.34 5.37
C LEU A 129 -8.81 8.79 6.83
N GLU A 130 -9.52 8.03 7.64
CA GLU A 130 -9.53 8.21 9.08
C GLU A 130 -8.46 7.33 9.72
N MET A 131 -7.63 7.95 10.54
CA MET A 131 -6.52 7.29 11.24
C MET A 131 -6.71 7.49 12.74
N GLN A 132 -6.55 6.41 13.51
CA GLN A 132 -6.67 6.47 14.96
C GLN A 132 -5.60 5.66 15.67
N SER A 133 -5.49 5.83 16.99
CA SER A 133 -4.74 4.95 17.88
C SER A 133 -5.65 4.40 18.96
N SER A 134 -5.82 3.08 18.99
CA SER A 134 -6.50 2.36 20.07
C SER A 134 -5.58 2.08 21.25
N ASP A 135 -4.28 2.31 21.11
CA ASP A 135 -3.28 2.08 22.15
C ASP A 135 -3.09 3.31 23.04
N ALA A 136 -2.81 3.07 24.32
CA ALA A 136 -2.54 4.12 25.32
C ALA A 136 -1.03 4.47 25.37
N THR A 137 -0.41 4.58 24.20
CA THR A 137 1.00 5.01 24.05
C THR A 137 1.13 5.88 22.82
N LEU A 138 2.24 6.64 22.74
CA LEU A 138 2.53 7.43 21.55
C LEU A 138 2.91 6.53 20.39
N HIS A 139 2.14 6.61 19.32
CA HIS A 139 2.50 6.12 18.01
C HIS A 139 2.64 7.27 17.01
N THR A 140 3.23 7.00 15.87
CA THR A 140 3.17 7.89 14.70
C THR A 140 2.73 7.09 13.48
N ILE A 141 2.06 7.75 12.55
CA ILE A 141 1.86 7.24 11.19
C ILE A 141 2.76 8.06 10.28
N HIS A 142 3.93 7.51 9.94
CA HIS A 142 4.79 8.07 8.92
C HIS A 142 4.45 7.41 7.58
N MET A 143 4.18 8.23 6.59
CA MET A 143 3.84 7.82 5.22
C MET A 143 4.95 8.21 4.27
N ASP A 144 5.32 7.28 3.37
CA ASP A 144 6.28 7.47 2.30
C ASP A 144 5.74 6.92 0.99
N GLY A 145 5.76 7.74 -0.07
CA GLY A 145 5.29 7.34 -1.39
C GLY A 145 4.33 8.35 -2.01
N ALA A 146 3.15 7.92 -2.44
CA ALA A 146 2.14 8.80 -3.07
C ALA A 146 1.64 9.93 -2.14
N ALA A 147 1.84 9.78 -0.83
CA ALA A 147 1.72 10.85 0.15
C ALA A 147 2.88 10.76 1.14
N THR A 148 3.38 11.92 1.59
CA THR A 148 4.49 11.99 2.55
C THR A 148 4.12 12.91 3.71
N PHE A 149 3.95 12.33 4.90
CA PHE A 149 3.78 13.07 6.16
C PHE A 149 4.02 12.16 7.37
N ASN A 150 4.21 12.77 8.54
CA ASN A 150 4.39 12.09 9.80
C ASN A 150 3.41 12.66 10.83
N LEU A 151 2.44 11.86 11.26
CA LEU A 151 1.39 12.25 12.18
C LEU A 151 1.57 11.59 13.54
N PRO A 152 1.74 12.35 14.63
CA PRO A 152 1.79 11.81 15.97
C PRO A 152 0.38 11.53 16.53
N PHE A 153 0.28 10.43 17.29
CA PHE A 153 -0.91 10.01 18.03
C PHE A 153 -0.56 9.83 19.51
N PRO A 154 -0.40 10.94 20.26
CA PRO A 154 -0.04 10.88 21.67
C PRO A 154 -1.17 10.42 22.59
N PHE A 155 -2.42 10.44 22.11
CA PHE A 155 -3.59 10.13 22.93
C PHE A 155 -4.35 8.93 22.37
N GLN A 156 -4.74 8.03 23.27
CA GLN A 156 -5.64 6.92 22.94
C GLN A 156 -6.96 7.46 22.36
N LYS A 157 -7.48 6.81 21.32
CA LYS A 157 -8.70 7.18 20.58
C LYS A 157 -8.64 8.54 19.87
N GLN A 158 -7.45 9.13 19.74
CA GLN A 158 -7.27 10.29 18.86
C GLN A 158 -7.55 9.88 17.42
N VAL A 159 -8.39 10.68 16.74
CA VAL A 159 -8.72 10.49 15.32
C VAL A 159 -8.19 11.67 14.52
N VAL A 160 -7.54 11.36 13.41
CA VAL A 160 -7.05 12.34 12.42
C VAL A 160 -7.53 11.91 11.05
N SER A 161 -8.14 12.82 10.31
CA SER A 161 -8.58 12.57 8.93
C SER A 161 -7.70 13.32 7.93
N ARG A 162 -7.38 12.65 6.81
CA ARG A 162 -6.61 13.23 5.68
C ARG A 162 -7.16 12.74 4.36
N THR A 163 -7.27 13.65 3.38
CA THR A 163 -7.63 13.29 2.00
C THR A 163 -6.41 12.73 1.27
N MET A 164 -6.59 11.56 0.64
CA MET A 164 -5.56 10.90 -0.18
C MET A 164 -5.68 11.35 -1.63
N ALA A 165 -4.96 12.42 -2.01
CA ALA A 165 -5.14 13.08 -3.30
C ALA A 165 -4.44 12.40 -4.47
N THR A 166 -3.32 11.72 -4.24
CA THR A 166 -2.48 11.12 -5.27
C THR A 166 -2.59 9.60 -5.23
N SER A 167 -2.91 8.97 -6.35
CA SER A 167 -2.93 7.50 -6.47
C SER A 167 -1.51 6.91 -6.43
N GLY A 168 -1.37 5.74 -5.84
CA GLY A 168 -0.10 5.02 -5.74
C GLY A 168 0.12 4.36 -4.39
N LEU A 169 1.24 3.67 -4.28
CA LEU A 169 1.66 2.98 -3.07
C LEU A 169 2.19 3.96 -2.02
N ILE A 170 1.89 3.68 -0.77
CA ILE A 170 2.39 4.39 0.41
C ILE A 170 2.83 3.35 1.43
N ASN A 171 4.10 3.43 1.84
CA ASN A 171 4.63 2.64 2.94
C ASN A 171 4.34 3.34 4.26
N LEU A 172 3.96 2.58 5.27
CA LEU A 172 3.63 3.07 6.60
C LEU A 172 4.63 2.53 7.63
N HIS A 173 5.13 3.40 8.50
CA HIS A 173 5.96 2.98 9.62
C HIS A 173 5.82 3.93 10.81
N CYS A 174 6.20 3.45 12.01
CA CYS A 174 6.18 4.23 13.24
C CYS A 174 7.56 4.81 13.56
N ASN A 175 7.65 6.15 13.70
CA ASN A 175 8.83 6.84 14.18
C ASN A 175 8.81 7.07 15.71
N GLY A 176 7.79 6.55 16.40
CA GLY A 176 7.67 6.58 17.86
C GLY A 176 8.48 5.47 18.56
N GLY A 177 9.44 4.83 17.89
CA GLY A 177 10.32 3.80 18.45
C GLY A 177 9.77 2.37 18.38
N HIS A 178 8.53 2.16 17.92
CA HIS A 178 7.95 0.84 17.65
C HIS A 178 8.36 0.39 16.23
N VAL A 179 9.65 0.08 16.10
CA VAL A 179 10.33 -0.13 14.79
C VAL A 179 9.82 -1.30 13.98
N TRP A 180 9.04 -2.19 14.57
CA TRP A 180 8.39 -3.32 13.91
C TRP A 180 7.04 -2.95 13.26
N MET A 181 6.44 -1.81 13.62
CA MET A 181 5.18 -1.37 13.04
C MET A 181 5.38 -0.95 11.58
N ASN A 182 4.79 -1.70 10.69
CA ASN A 182 4.78 -1.47 9.24
C ASN A 182 3.44 -1.87 8.65
N ALA A 183 3.07 -1.25 7.53
CA ALA A 183 1.90 -1.58 6.71
C ALA A 183 2.04 -0.95 5.33
N GLU A 184 1.22 -1.39 4.39
CA GLU A 184 1.18 -0.82 3.04
C GLU A 184 -0.23 -0.28 2.73
N MET A 185 -0.29 0.85 2.08
CA MET A 185 -1.54 1.43 1.61
C MET A 185 -1.44 1.73 0.11
N MET A 186 -2.47 1.35 -0.63
CA MET A 186 -2.60 1.72 -2.03
C MET A 186 -3.74 2.72 -2.17
N VAL A 187 -3.43 3.93 -2.64
CA VAL A 187 -4.44 4.90 -3.08
C VAL A 187 -4.85 4.55 -4.50
N VAL A 188 -6.12 4.16 -4.66
CA VAL A 188 -6.63 3.55 -5.91
C VAL A 188 -7.45 4.54 -6.73
N SER A 189 -7.24 4.55 -8.05
CA SER A 189 -7.90 5.47 -8.99
C SER A 189 -9.16 4.90 -9.64
N HIS A 190 -9.43 3.60 -9.46
CA HIS A 190 -10.60 2.91 -10.02
C HIS A 190 -11.03 1.73 -9.12
N PRO A 191 -12.25 1.18 -9.27
CA PRO A 191 -12.81 0.19 -8.33
C PRO A 191 -12.30 -1.25 -8.50
N TYR A 192 -11.47 -1.53 -9.50
CA TYR A 192 -11.01 -2.90 -9.80
C TYR A 192 -9.69 -3.20 -9.10
N TYR A 193 -9.71 -3.08 -7.77
CA TYR A 193 -8.68 -3.48 -6.82
C TYR A 193 -9.29 -4.37 -5.76
N ALA A 194 -8.56 -5.36 -5.30
CA ALA A 194 -8.92 -6.22 -4.17
C ALA A 194 -7.68 -6.52 -3.32
N VAL A 195 -7.90 -6.82 -2.05
CA VAL A 195 -6.88 -7.41 -1.16
C VAL A 195 -7.34 -8.83 -0.85
N THR A 196 -6.46 -9.80 -1.04
CA THR A 196 -6.78 -11.21 -0.78
C THR A 196 -6.84 -11.52 0.72
N ASP A 197 -7.71 -12.44 1.08
CA ASP A 197 -7.81 -13.06 2.39
C ASP A 197 -6.90 -14.32 2.51
N GLU A 198 -6.98 -15.06 3.61
CA GLU A 198 -6.21 -16.29 3.83
C GLU A 198 -6.56 -17.43 2.86
N SER A 199 -7.70 -17.37 2.16
CA SER A 199 -8.00 -18.28 1.06
C SER A 199 -7.28 -17.91 -0.23
N GLY A 200 -6.71 -16.70 -0.29
CA GLY A 200 -6.09 -16.09 -1.45
C GLY A 200 -7.09 -15.55 -2.46
N HIS A 201 -8.39 -15.49 -2.11
CA HIS A 201 -9.46 -15.12 -3.04
C HIS A 201 -9.47 -13.61 -3.36
N PHE A 202 -9.78 -13.29 -4.62
CA PHE A 202 -10.13 -11.96 -5.08
C PHE A 202 -11.26 -12.01 -6.11
N GLU A 203 -12.03 -10.92 -6.23
CA GLU A 203 -13.09 -10.78 -7.20
C GLU A 203 -13.30 -9.33 -7.64
N PHE A 204 -13.55 -9.13 -8.95
CA PHE A 204 -14.01 -7.89 -9.55
C PHE A 204 -15.31 -8.13 -10.27
N THR A 205 -16.36 -7.40 -9.91
CA THR A 205 -17.68 -7.47 -10.56
C THR A 205 -17.88 -6.30 -11.52
N SER A 206 -18.77 -6.49 -12.50
CA SER A 206 -19.12 -5.45 -13.47
C SER A 206 -17.89 -4.89 -14.21
N VAL A 207 -16.99 -5.77 -14.62
CA VAL A 207 -15.84 -5.42 -15.46
C VAL A 207 -16.33 -5.30 -16.91
N PRO A 208 -16.12 -4.17 -17.60
CA PRO A 208 -16.50 -4.03 -19.00
C PRO A 208 -15.87 -5.13 -19.87
N PRO A 209 -16.55 -5.64 -20.92
CA PRO A 209 -15.92 -6.57 -21.85
C PRO A 209 -14.66 -5.97 -22.49
N GLY A 210 -13.59 -6.77 -22.53
CA GLY A 210 -12.29 -6.34 -23.04
C GLY A 210 -11.16 -7.26 -22.60
N THR A 211 -9.94 -6.97 -23.03
CA THR A 211 -8.74 -7.69 -22.58
C THR A 211 -7.90 -6.76 -21.70
N TYR A 212 -7.56 -7.23 -20.51
CA TYR A 212 -6.88 -6.47 -19.49
C TYR A 212 -5.63 -7.20 -19.01
N GLN A 213 -4.65 -6.45 -18.51
CA GLN A 213 -3.59 -6.98 -17.66
C GLN A 213 -4.08 -6.99 -16.23
N ILE A 214 -4.05 -8.14 -15.57
CA ILE A 214 -4.31 -8.29 -14.15
C ILE A 214 -2.99 -8.48 -13.41
N VAL A 215 -2.80 -7.69 -12.38
CA VAL A 215 -1.57 -7.63 -11.60
C VAL A 215 -1.86 -8.12 -10.19
N ALA A 216 -1.01 -9.01 -9.69
CA ALA A 216 -0.93 -9.36 -8.28
C ALA A 216 0.36 -8.75 -7.72
N TRP A 217 0.25 -7.89 -6.72
CA TRP A 217 1.35 -7.24 -6.01
C TRP A 217 1.37 -7.70 -4.56
N HIS A 218 2.54 -8.08 -4.07
CA HIS A 218 2.73 -8.44 -2.67
C HIS A 218 3.99 -7.77 -2.15
N GLU A 219 3.92 -7.24 -0.93
CA GLU A 219 5.08 -6.68 -0.25
C GLU A 219 6.21 -7.70 -0.09
N GLY A 220 7.44 -7.23 0.04
CA GLY A 220 8.57 -8.12 0.29
C GLY A 220 8.50 -8.75 1.68
N TRP A 221 8.63 -10.05 1.78
CA TRP A 221 8.50 -10.81 3.04
C TRP A 221 9.81 -11.24 3.67
N GLY A 222 10.92 -11.11 2.96
CA GLY A 222 12.26 -11.43 3.49
C GLY A 222 12.89 -10.23 4.18
N LEU A 223 13.73 -10.48 5.17
CA LEU A 223 14.57 -9.44 5.77
C LEU A 223 15.79 -9.20 4.85
N ALA A 224 15.92 -7.98 4.33
CA ALA A 224 17.08 -7.55 3.54
C ALA A 224 18.21 -7.00 4.43
N GLY A 225 17.85 -6.46 5.60
CA GLY A 225 18.81 -5.87 6.53
C GLY A 225 18.16 -5.11 7.66
N LYS A 226 18.93 -4.21 8.24
CA LYS A 226 18.46 -3.25 9.25
C LYS A 226 19.05 -1.88 8.92
N GLU A 227 18.28 -0.84 9.16
CA GLU A 227 18.73 0.54 9.04
C GLU A 227 18.66 1.26 10.39
N GLN A 228 19.42 2.35 10.51
CA GLN A 228 19.31 3.23 11.66
C GLN A 228 18.06 4.09 11.54
N ALA A 229 17.23 4.09 12.58
CA ALA A 229 16.10 4.97 12.74
C ALA A 229 16.28 5.76 14.06
N TYR A 230 15.65 6.93 14.13
CA TYR A 230 15.72 7.77 15.32
C TYR A 230 14.39 7.69 16.08
N ASP A 231 14.44 7.25 17.34
CA ASP A 231 13.30 7.33 18.25
C ASP A 231 13.27 8.73 18.88
N VAL A 232 12.34 9.55 18.44
CA VAL A 232 12.21 10.95 18.87
C VAL A 232 11.84 11.11 20.35
N LEU A 233 11.30 10.06 20.99
CA LEU A 233 10.90 10.11 22.40
C LEU A 233 12.05 9.80 23.35
N THR A 234 12.88 8.83 22.99
CA THR A 234 14.03 8.42 23.81
C THR A 234 15.33 9.09 23.39
N GLU A 235 15.28 9.87 22.30
CA GLU A 235 16.44 10.53 21.67
C GLU A 235 17.55 9.53 21.35
N ARG A 236 17.20 8.30 20.96
CA ARG A 236 18.14 7.22 20.69
C ARG A 236 18.03 6.72 19.26
N THR A 237 19.15 6.29 18.74
CA THR A 237 19.20 5.52 17.51
C THR A 237 18.76 4.08 17.79
N VAL A 238 17.81 3.60 17.01
CA VAL A 238 17.27 2.24 17.05
C VAL A 238 17.46 1.56 15.70
N GLN A 239 17.34 0.24 15.65
CA GLN A 239 17.47 -0.53 14.41
C GLN A 239 16.08 -0.93 13.90
N ARG A 240 15.71 -0.43 12.72
CA ARG A 240 14.47 -0.80 12.02
C ARG A 240 14.75 -1.88 10.98
N PRO A 241 13.87 -2.91 10.83
CA PRO A 241 14.01 -3.90 9.79
C PRO A 241 13.82 -3.27 8.40
N VAL A 242 14.66 -3.68 7.46
CA VAL A 242 14.52 -3.39 6.02
C VAL A 242 14.15 -4.69 5.32
N PHE A 243 13.10 -4.67 4.51
CA PHE A 243 12.57 -5.85 3.85
C PHE A 243 13.05 -5.94 2.40
N THR A 244 12.93 -7.14 1.82
CA THR A 244 13.16 -7.32 0.39
C THR A 244 12.13 -6.53 -0.42
N GLU A 245 12.49 -6.24 -1.67
CA GLU A 245 11.60 -5.53 -2.58
C GLU A 245 10.26 -6.27 -2.76
N PRO A 246 9.16 -5.53 -2.97
CA PRO A 246 7.88 -6.09 -3.34
C PRO A 246 7.99 -6.95 -4.61
N LYS A 247 7.09 -7.90 -4.75
CA LYS A 247 7.01 -8.77 -5.92
C LYS A 247 5.71 -8.54 -6.68
N THR A 248 5.80 -8.66 -7.99
CA THR A 248 4.66 -8.44 -8.89
C THR A 248 4.57 -9.57 -9.90
N TRP A 249 3.35 -10.03 -10.14
CA TRP A 249 3.02 -11.04 -11.17
C TRP A 249 1.91 -10.49 -12.05
N GLU A 250 2.05 -10.69 -13.36
CA GLU A 250 1.07 -10.18 -14.33
C GLU A 250 0.54 -11.32 -15.21
N LYS A 251 -0.75 -11.26 -15.54
CA LYS A 251 -1.42 -12.13 -16.49
C LYS A 251 -2.41 -11.34 -17.35
N SER A 252 -2.70 -11.83 -18.54
CA SER A 252 -3.77 -11.29 -19.35
C SER A 252 -5.09 -11.98 -19.03
N VAL A 253 -6.19 -11.24 -19.00
CA VAL A 253 -7.55 -11.75 -18.87
C VAL A 253 -8.46 -11.13 -19.93
N THR A 254 -9.25 -11.97 -20.62
CA THR A 254 -10.29 -11.51 -21.54
C THR A 254 -11.64 -11.65 -20.87
N VAL A 255 -12.31 -10.53 -20.65
CA VAL A 255 -13.65 -10.45 -20.07
C VAL A 255 -14.66 -10.42 -21.18
N LYS A 256 -15.61 -11.35 -21.16
CA LYS A 256 -16.76 -11.38 -22.06
C LYS A 256 -18.00 -10.80 -21.38
N ALA A 257 -18.96 -10.38 -22.19
CA ALA A 257 -20.21 -9.83 -21.69
C ALA A 257 -20.98 -10.86 -20.83
N ASN A 258 -21.33 -10.47 -19.59
CA ASN A 258 -22.09 -11.27 -18.62
C ASN A 258 -21.49 -12.66 -18.31
N ASP A 259 -20.17 -12.84 -18.52
CA ASP A 259 -19.50 -14.14 -18.39
C ASP A 259 -18.43 -14.09 -17.29
N PRO A 260 -18.30 -15.15 -16.47
CA PRO A 260 -17.22 -15.20 -15.49
C PRO A 260 -15.87 -15.54 -16.16
N SER A 261 -14.81 -14.94 -15.66
CA SER A 261 -13.43 -15.22 -16.05
C SER A 261 -12.61 -15.55 -14.81
N THR A 262 -11.82 -16.62 -14.86
CA THR A 262 -10.99 -17.02 -13.71
C THR A 262 -9.51 -16.84 -14.03
N VAL A 263 -8.77 -16.20 -13.10
CA VAL A 263 -7.33 -16.00 -13.19
C VAL A 263 -6.69 -16.37 -11.87
N ASN A 264 -5.93 -17.46 -11.85
CA ASN A 264 -5.20 -17.89 -10.65
C ASN A 264 -3.72 -17.54 -10.77
N PHE A 265 -3.10 -17.18 -9.65
CA PHE A 265 -1.65 -16.99 -9.54
C PHE A 265 -1.06 -18.04 -8.60
N VAL A 266 0.12 -18.50 -8.94
CA VAL A 266 0.95 -19.31 -8.07
C VAL A 266 2.23 -18.53 -7.81
N ILE A 267 2.47 -18.20 -6.53
CA ILE A 267 3.60 -17.40 -6.09
C ILE A 267 4.48 -18.21 -5.13
N GLY A 268 5.72 -17.79 -4.92
CA GLY A 268 6.66 -18.52 -4.07
C GLY A 268 8.04 -17.89 -4.05
N ASN A 269 9.00 -18.61 -3.50
CA ASN A 269 10.41 -18.17 -3.35
C ASN A 269 11.26 -18.32 -4.65
N LYS A 270 10.69 -18.05 -5.81
CA LYS A 270 11.50 -18.03 -7.04
C LYS A 270 12.10 -16.66 -7.26
#